data_41c827333a4d50c890bcff9ae90fcb37
#
_entry.id   41c827333a4d50c890bcff9ae90fcb37
#
_cell.length_a   1.000
_cell.length_b   1.000
_cell.length_c   1.000
_cell.angle_alpha   90.00
_cell.angle_beta   90.00
_cell.angle_gamma   90.00
#
_symmetry.space_group_name_H-M   'P 1'
#
loop_
_entity.id
_entity.type
_entity.pdbx_description
1 polymer ?
#
loop_
_entity_poly.entity_id
_entity_poly.type
_entity_poly.pdbx_seq_one_letter_code
_entity_poly.pdbx_strand_id
1 'polypeptide(L)'
;MQHNTIFQEGEGYITDDITTKAIGFFSDHVKHSASKPVLCYVAFNTPHSPMCVPDAEWSRFADRPLRQRGPDIKKENPVFTRAALAMVENLDKNVGRILAAIDTAGVSRETVVVFFSDNGPNSPRWCGGMRGKKGSTDDGGTRSICCIRYPGQITSGVRLPQITGAIDLLPTLAGLTGVELNSPKPLDGIDLTAILKKETEEKSKPQKLGLKLAGRHIIASQRGRISIRTQRFRLDDKGHLYDMLTDIGQKRDISKEQPEERERLKIIADDWQKDILDRIPHPDVERFPIGYGGAPLTELPARDGHGEGGVVHSGRAPNCSFFTDWKNTEDSLVWDVDVLNAGTYAAKIWYTCPAKDVGSTIQLSCGESRITTTVTPAWDPPLNTGEDRADRGSESYAKPFHVLSLGDIKLEVGKTQLRLSALHVPGASVADVRIIVLYPVVD
;
A
#
# COMPACT_ATOMS: atom_id res chain seq x y z
N MET A 1 -3.09 -8.15 -13.55
CA MET A 1 -1.91 -8.27 -12.66
C MET A 1 -0.63 -8.27 -13.49
N GLN A 2 0.50 -8.00 -12.89
CA GLN A 2 1.81 -8.04 -13.55
C GLN A 2 2.61 -9.23 -13.00
N HIS A 3 3.22 -10.00 -13.89
CA HIS A 3 4.17 -11.05 -13.56
C HIS A 3 5.49 -10.72 -14.25
N ASN A 4 6.48 -10.27 -13.47
CA ASN A 4 7.70 -9.64 -13.98
C ASN A 4 7.37 -8.43 -14.89
N THR A 5 7.63 -8.53 -16.20
CA THR A 5 7.35 -7.48 -17.19
C THR A 5 6.06 -7.70 -17.97
N ILE A 6 5.33 -8.80 -17.70
CA ILE A 6 4.14 -9.19 -18.47
C ILE A 6 2.88 -8.86 -17.68
N PHE A 7 2.01 -8.05 -18.27
CA PHE A 7 0.67 -7.83 -17.75
C PHE A 7 -0.23 -8.99 -18.16
N GLN A 8 -0.93 -9.57 -17.20
CA GLN A 8 -1.84 -10.70 -17.41
C GLN A 8 -3.12 -10.52 -16.60
N GLU A 9 -4.20 -11.14 -17.04
CA GLU A 9 -5.43 -11.20 -16.28
C GLU A 9 -5.25 -12.07 -15.03
N GLY A 10 -5.95 -11.71 -13.95
CA GLY A 10 -6.02 -12.52 -12.73
C GLY A 10 -7.14 -13.57 -12.86
N GLU A 11 -7.07 -14.59 -12.04
CA GLU A 11 -8.07 -15.66 -12.00
C GLU A 11 -8.94 -15.55 -10.73
N GLY A 12 -10.25 -15.33 -10.90
CA GLY A 12 -11.20 -15.27 -9.79
C GLY A 12 -10.96 -14.07 -8.85
N TYR A 13 -11.09 -14.32 -7.55
CA TYR A 13 -10.92 -13.25 -6.54
C TYR A 13 -9.44 -12.97 -6.27
N ILE A 14 -9.08 -11.68 -6.27
CA ILE A 14 -7.67 -11.22 -6.24
C ILE A 14 -6.87 -11.81 -5.07
N THR A 15 -7.46 -11.95 -3.89
CA THR A 15 -6.79 -12.52 -2.70
C THR A 15 -6.47 -14.01 -2.91
N ASP A 16 -7.41 -14.75 -3.52
CA ASP A 16 -7.23 -16.18 -3.81
C ASP A 16 -6.14 -16.39 -4.87
N ASP A 17 -6.13 -15.55 -5.92
CA ASP A 17 -5.15 -15.61 -7.00
C ASP A 17 -3.73 -15.26 -6.53
N ILE A 18 -3.58 -14.16 -5.77
CA ILE A 18 -2.29 -13.78 -5.14
C ILE A 18 -1.76 -14.94 -4.28
N THR A 19 -2.63 -15.54 -3.48
CA THR A 19 -2.27 -16.67 -2.61
C THR A 19 -1.82 -17.89 -3.41
N THR A 20 -2.54 -18.23 -4.48
CA THR A 20 -2.19 -19.36 -5.34
C THR A 20 -0.81 -19.16 -5.99
N LYS A 21 -0.53 -17.96 -6.47
CA LYS A 21 0.78 -17.61 -7.06
C LYS A 21 1.90 -17.59 -6.02
N ALA A 22 1.63 -17.08 -4.81
CA ALA A 22 2.61 -17.09 -3.72
C ALA A 22 2.96 -18.53 -3.29
N ILE A 23 1.96 -19.42 -3.18
CA ILE A 23 2.17 -20.84 -2.86
C ILE A 23 2.96 -21.52 -3.98
N GLY A 24 2.63 -21.25 -5.25
CA GLY A 24 3.38 -21.78 -6.39
C GLY A 24 4.85 -21.38 -6.34
N PHE A 25 5.14 -20.07 -6.20
CA PHE A 25 6.50 -19.55 -6.07
C PHE A 25 7.28 -20.21 -4.92
N PHE A 26 6.66 -20.28 -3.74
CA PHE A 26 7.28 -20.89 -2.56
C PHE A 26 7.54 -22.38 -2.75
N SER A 27 6.57 -23.14 -3.28
CA SER A 27 6.68 -24.57 -3.50
C SER A 27 7.76 -24.92 -4.53
N ASP A 28 7.83 -24.15 -5.61
CA ASP A 28 8.89 -24.29 -6.62
C ASP A 28 10.26 -24.00 -6.04
N HIS A 29 10.37 -22.98 -5.18
CA HIS A 29 11.63 -22.67 -4.51
C HIS A 29 12.09 -23.81 -3.60
N VAL A 30 11.21 -24.32 -2.73
CA VAL A 30 11.54 -25.45 -1.83
C VAL A 30 11.95 -26.68 -2.62
N LYS A 31 11.28 -26.96 -3.76
CA LYS A 31 11.58 -28.14 -4.59
C LYS A 31 12.90 -28.04 -5.35
N HIS A 32 13.27 -26.86 -5.86
CA HIS A 32 14.36 -26.72 -6.81
C HIS A 32 15.56 -25.91 -6.27
N SER A 33 15.42 -25.23 -5.15
CA SER A 33 16.42 -24.28 -4.61
C SER A 33 16.49 -24.26 -3.10
N ALA A 34 16.14 -25.37 -2.42
CA ALA A 34 16.04 -25.45 -0.95
C ALA A 34 17.33 -25.05 -0.18
N SER A 35 18.49 -25.08 -0.83
CA SER A 35 19.77 -24.63 -0.25
C SER A 35 19.92 -23.12 -0.18
N LYS A 36 19.04 -22.35 -0.84
CA LYS A 36 19.07 -20.89 -0.84
C LYS A 36 17.90 -20.36 0.03
N PRO A 37 18.13 -19.32 0.83
CA PRO A 37 17.03 -18.67 1.56
C PRO A 37 16.07 -18.01 0.57
N VAL A 38 14.78 -17.91 0.96
CA VAL A 38 13.76 -17.21 0.19
C VAL A 38 13.06 -16.16 1.06
N LEU A 39 12.79 -15.00 0.49
CA LEU A 39 11.88 -13.99 1.03
C LEU A 39 10.67 -13.90 0.12
N CYS A 40 9.48 -14.18 0.67
CA CYS A 40 8.21 -14.03 -0.03
C CYS A 40 7.37 -12.95 0.68
N TYR A 41 7.21 -11.79 0.04
CA TYR A 41 6.35 -10.71 0.54
C TYR A 41 5.01 -10.75 -0.20
N VAL A 42 3.94 -11.15 0.52
CA VAL A 42 2.60 -11.29 -0.03
C VAL A 42 1.79 -10.05 0.34
N ALA A 43 1.75 -9.07 -0.56
CA ALA A 43 1.07 -7.80 -0.35
C ALA A 43 -0.42 -7.90 -0.73
N PHE A 44 -1.25 -8.34 0.22
CA PHE A 44 -2.69 -8.34 0.03
C PHE A 44 -3.24 -6.90 0.03
N ASN A 45 -4.08 -6.59 -0.96
CA ASN A 45 -4.83 -5.33 -0.98
C ASN A 45 -6.14 -5.41 -0.19
N THR A 46 -6.54 -6.58 0.27
CA THR A 46 -7.71 -6.87 1.10
C THR A 46 -7.41 -6.58 2.58
N PRO A 47 -8.30 -5.95 3.34
CA PRO A 47 -9.69 -5.55 3.06
C PRO A 47 -9.87 -4.08 2.65
N HIS A 48 -9.02 -3.54 1.80
CA HIS A 48 -9.18 -2.18 1.25
C HIS A 48 -10.38 -2.12 0.29
N SER A 49 -11.02 -0.95 0.18
CA SER A 49 -12.02 -0.70 -0.86
C SER A 49 -11.41 -0.80 -2.29
N PRO A 50 -12.19 -1.14 -3.32
CA PRO A 50 -13.64 -1.36 -3.31
C PRO A 50 -14.04 -2.63 -2.55
N MET A 51 -15.27 -2.61 -1.99
CA MET A 51 -15.75 -3.69 -1.10
C MET A 51 -16.28 -4.87 -1.90
N CYS A 52 -15.45 -5.41 -2.79
CA CYS A 52 -15.73 -6.61 -3.56
C CYS A 52 -15.33 -7.85 -2.73
N VAL A 53 -16.25 -8.77 -2.53
CA VAL A 53 -16.01 -10.02 -1.82
C VAL A 53 -16.87 -11.12 -2.44
N PRO A 54 -16.36 -12.38 -2.58
CA PRO A 54 -17.12 -13.47 -3.15
C PRO A 54 -18.43 -13.73 -2.40
N ASP A 55 -19.45 -14.23 -3.12
CA ASP A 55 -20.79 -14.52 -2.56
C ASP A 55 -20.75 -15.48 -1.38
N ALA A 56 -19.83 -16.45 -1.43
CA ALA A 56 -19.68 -17.44 -0.36
C ALA A 56 -19.32 -16.82 1.00
N GLU A 57 -18.45 -15.83 1.02
CA GLU A 57 -18.09 -15.09 2.23
C GLU A 57 -19.16 -14.03 2.55
N TRP A 58 -19.65 -13.30 1.54
CA TRP A 58 -20.65 -12.24 1.74
C TRP A 58 -21.93 -12.77 2.38
N SER A 59 -22.47 -13.89 1.90
CA SER A 59 -23.72 -14.47 2.42
C SER A 59 -23.70 -14.74 3.92
N ARG A 60 -22.53 -14.99 4.51
CA ARG A 60 -22.39 -15.19 5.96
C ARG A 60 -22.42 -13.91 6.78
N PHE A 61 -22.23 -12.76 6.14
CA PHE A 61 -22.13 -11.46 6.81
C PHE A 61 -23.25 -10.48 6.44
N ALA A 62 -23.93 -10.66 5.30
CA ALA A 62 -24.90 -9.72 4.76
C ALA A 62 -25.94 -9.24 5.79
N ASP A 63 -26.48 -10.17 6.58
CA ASP A 63 -27.49 -9.89 7.59
C ASP A 63 -27.01 -10.10 9.03
N ARG A 64 -25.70 -10.38 9.20
CA ARG A 64 -25.13 -10.69 10.52
C ARG A 64 -25.19 -9.46 11.44
N PRO A 65 -25.72 -9.58 12.66
CA PRO A 65 -25.72 -8.49 13.63
C PRO A 65 -24.28 -8.10 14.02
N LEU A 66 -23.97 -6.79 13.95
CA LEU A 66 -22.70 -6.25 14.43
C LEU A 66 -22.77 -6.06 15.95
N ARG A 67 -22.11 -6.95 16.70
CA ARG A 67 -22.09 -6.90 18.18
C ARG A 67 -21.20 -5.78 18.72
N GLN A 68 -20.10 -5.49 18.02
CA GLN A 68 -19.18 -4.41 18.36
C GLN A 68 -19.34 -3.28 17.36
N ARG A 69 -19.57 -2.08 17.87
CA ARG A 69 -19.85 -0.89 17.08
C ARG A 69 -18.80 0.18 17.34
N GLY A 70 -18.59 1.05 16.36
CA GLY A 70 -17.74 2.22 16.50
C GLY A 70 -18.24 3.20 17.58
N PRO A 71 -17.40 4.13 18.00
CA PRO A 71 -17.76 5.11 19.05
C PRO A 71 -18.89 6.06 18.62
N ASP A 72 -19.05 6.27 17.31
CA ASP A 72 -20.15 7.08 16.73
C ASP A 72 -20.96 6.19 15.77
N ILE A 73 -22.02 5.60 16.31
CA ILE A 73 -22.90 4.67 15.58
C ILE A 73 -23.55 5.34 14.36
N LYS A 74 -23.82 6.64 14.43
CA LYS A 74 -24.48 7.39 13.34
C LYS A 74 -23.57 7.55 12.12
N LYS A 75 -22.25 7.53 12.31
CA LYS A 75 -21.25 7.63 11.24
C LYS A 75 -20.78 6.28 10.72
N GLU A 76 -21.11 5.19 11.41
CA GLU A 76 -20.75 3.86 10.98
C GLU A 76 -21.66 3.39 9.84
N ASN A 77 -21.05 2.87 8.75
CA ASN A 77 -21.76 2.17 7.69
C ASN A 77 -21.74 0.65 7.97
N PRO A 78 -22.88 0.07 8.40
CA PRO A 78 -22.95 -1.36 8.74
C PRO A 78 -22.68 -2.28 7.55
N VAL A 79 -23.13 -1.92 6.35
CA VAL A 79 -22.90 -2.70 5.12
C VAL A 79 -21.43 -2.74 4.79
N PHE A 80 -20.77 -1.59 4.81
CA PHE A 80 -19.33 -1.47 4.62
C PHE A 80 -18.54 -2.28 5.67
N THR A 81 -18.96 -2.25 6.93
CA THR A 81 -18.33 -3.02 8.01
C THR A 81 -18.49 -4.53 7.78
N ARG A 82 -19.68 -5.00 7.37
CA ARG A 82 -19.94 -6.41 7.08
C ARG A 82 -19.13 -6.90 5.87
N ALA A 83 -19.05 -6.10 4.82
CA ALA A 83 -18.23 -6.41 3.66
C ALA A 83 -16.74 -6.54 4.03
N ALA A 84 -16.22 -5.62 4.85
CA ALA A 84 -14.84 -5.72 5.33
C ALA A 84 -14.60 -6.98 6.18
N LEU A 85 -15.57 -7.39 7.03
CA LEU A 85 -15.46 -8.62 7.82
C LEU A 85 -15.47 -9.88 6.92
N ALA A 86 -16.31 -9.89 5.87
CA ALA A 86 -16.34 -10.97 4.89
C ALA A 86 -15.01 -11.05 4.11
N MET A 87 -14.44 -9.91 3.73
CA MET A 87 -13.11 -9.86 3.10
C MET A 87 -12.01 -10.37 4.03
N VAL A 88 -12.06 -10.03 5.33
CA VAL A 88 -11.10 -10.54 6.33
C VAL A 88 -11.23 -12.06 6.50
N GLU A 89 -12.45 -12.63 6.44
CA GLU A 89 -12.64 -14.07 6.50
C GLU A 89 -12.02 -14.79 5.29
N ASN A 90 -12.16 -14.24 4.08
CA ASN A 90 -11.48 -14.76 2.90
C ASN A 90 -9.94 -14.65 3.06
N LEU A 91 -9.46 -13.52 3.59
CA LEU A 91 -8.03 -13.33 3.86
C LEU A 91 -7.50 -14.36 4.86
N ASP A 92 -8.21 -14.63 5.97
CA ASP A 92 -7.85 -15.63 6.97
C ASP A 92 -7.75 -17.03 6.37
N LYS A 93 -8.74 -17.42 5.53
CA LYS A 93 -8.70 -18.66 4.76
C LYS A 93 -7.45 -18.76 3.88
N ASN A 94 -7.06 -17.69 3.23
CA ASN A 94 -5.88 -17.64 2.36
C ASN A 94 -4.57 -17.69 3.14
N VAL A 95 -4.48 -17.03 4.28
CA VAL A 95 -3.35 -17.20 5.21
C VAL A 95 -3.26 -18.67 5.68
N GLY A 96 -4.38 -19.30 5.99
CA GLY A 96 -4.45 -20.73 6.29
C GLY A 96 -3.89 -21.61 5.17
N ARG A 97 -4.20 -21.31 3.89
CA ARG A 97 -3.64 -22.02 2.71
C ARG A 97 -2.12 -21.90 2.64
N ILE A 98 -1.56 -20.69 2.89
CA ILE A 98 -0.11 -20.48 2.91
C ILE A 98 0.54 -21.29 4.04
N LEU A 99 -0.02 -21.25 5.25
CA LEU A 99 0.50 -22.01 6.39
C LEU A 99 0.47 -23.52 6.12
N ALA A 100 -0.62 -24.04 5.54
CA ALA A 100 -0.73 -25.44 5.16
C ALA A 100 0.31 -25.85 4.09
N ALA A 101 0.60 -24.97 3.13
CA ALA A 101 1.65 -25.22 2.13
C ALA A 101 3.05 -25.31 2.76
N ILE A 102 3.38 -24.42 3.71
CA ILE A 102 4.63 -24.45 4.47
C ILE A 102 4.74 -25.75 5.29
N ASP A 103 3.66 -26.14 5.96
CA ASP A 103 3.62 -27.37 6.78
C ASP A 103 3.75 -28.63 5.90
N THR A 104 3.07 -28.67 4.74
CA THR A 104 3.17 -29.76 3.76
C THR A 104 4.56 -29.90 3.15
N ALA A 105 5.24 -28.77 2.94
CA ALA A 105 6.62 -28.75 2.45
C ALA A 105 7.65 -29.19 3.50
N GLY A 106 7.24 -29.38 4.77
CA GLY A 106 8.10 -29.86 5.85
C GLY A 106 9.08 -28.81 6.40
N VAL A 107 8.96 -27.54 6.00
CA VAL A 107 9.93 -26.46 6.35
C VAL A 107 9.40 -25.49 7.41
N SER A 108 8.37 -25.85 8.13
CA SER A 108 7.74 -24.99 9.14
C SER A 108 8.69 -24.49 10.23
N ARG A 109 9.66 -25.33 10.63
CA ARG A 109 10.66 -24.97 11.67
C ARG A 109 11.79 -24.09 11.16
N GLU A 110 11.88 -23.91 9.85
CA GLU A 110 12.89 -23.13 9.15
C GLU A 110 12.31 -21.86 8.54
N THR A 111 10.98 -21.65 8.69
CA THR A 111 10.27 -20.53 8.09
C THR A 111 9.74 -19.57 9.16
N VAL A 112 10.16 -18.31 9.09
CA VAL A 112 9.56 -17.19 9.83
C VAL A 112 8.37 -16.70 9.03
N VAL A 113 7.18 -16.73 9.62
CA VAL A 113 5.96 -16.14 9.03
C VAL A 113 5.58 -14.91 9.83
N VAL A 114 5.46 -13.77 9.15
CA VAL A 114 4.97 -12.51 9.72
C VAL A 114 3.67 -12.11 9.04
N PHE A 115 2.63 -11.92 9.81
CA PHE A 115 1.36 -11.35 9.35
C PHE A 115 1.10 -10.02 10.06
N PHE A 116 0.91 -8.95 9.31
CA PHE A 116 0.60 -7.64 9.87
C PHE A 116 -0.28 -6.82 8.92
N SER A 117 -0.90 -5.76 9.46
CA SER A 117 -1.63 -4.77 8.67
C SER A 117 -0.92 -3.42 8.77
N ASP A 118 -1.04 -2.62 7.70
CA ASP A 118 -0.38 -1.33 7.55
C ASP A 118 -0.97 -0.24 8.46
N ASN A 119 -2.29 -0.26 8.66
CA ASN A 119 -3.01 0.77 9.43
C ASN A 119 -4.33 0.25 10.02
N GLY A 120 -4.97 1.11 10.80
CA GLY A 120 -6.31 0.87 11.33
C GLY A 120 -7.41 1.02 10.26
N PRO A 121 -8.69 0.85 10.65
CA PRO A 121 -9.81 0.81 9.72
C PRO A 121 -10.03 2.14 8.99
N ASN A 122 -10.43 2.06 7.71
CA ASN A 122 -10.72 3.21 6.87
C ASN A 122 -12.03 3.93 7.24
N SER A 123 -12.98 3.25 7.90
CA SER A 123 -14.29 3.81 8.27
C SER A 123 -14.45 3.90 9.78
N PRO A 124 -15.38 4.75 10.28
CA PRO A 124 -15.75 4.79 11.69
C PRO A 124 -16.44 3.48 12.09
N ARG A 125 -15.68 2.49 12.51
CA ARG A 125 -16.16 1.21 13.04
C ARG A 125 -15.41 0.87 14.32
N TRP A 126 -15.79 -0.19 14.99
CA TRP A 126 -15.09 -0.64 16.18
C TRP A 126 -13.63 -0.96 15.89
N CYS A 127 -12.75 -0.43 16.70
CA CYS A 127 -11.29 -0.63 16.60
C CYS A 127 -10.66 -0.83 17.99
N GLY A 128 -11.25 -1.69 18.83
CA GLY A 128 -10.72 -1.97 20.16
C GLY A 128 -10.87 -0.84 21.19
N GLY A 129 -11.78 0.10 20.97
CA GLY A 129 -11.96 1.28 21.83
C GLY A 129 -10.95 2.40 21.62
N MET A 130 -10.02 2.25 20.68
CA MET A 130 -9.03 3.27 20.32
C MET A 130 -9.67 4.44 19.60
N ARG A 131 -9.12 5.65 19.80
CA ARG A 131 -9.47 6.86 19.04
C ARG A 131 -8.85 6.84 17.66
N GLY A 132 -9.55 7.37 16.67
CA GLY A 132 -9.04 7.56 15.31
C GLY A 132 -9.40 6.43 14.36
N LYS A 133 -8.91 6.58 13.14
CA LYS A 133 -9.04 5.65 12.02
C LYS A 133 -7.93 5.92 11.01
N LYS A 134 -7.82 5.15 9.92
CA LYS A 134 -6.87 5.40 8.81
C LYS A 134 -6.81 6.89 8.47
N GLY A 135 -5.60 7.43 8.30
CA GLY A 135 -5.35 8.84 8.04
C GLY A 135 -5.32 9.72 9.28
N SER A 136 -5.45 9.17 10.51
CA SER A 136 -5.11 9.87 11.75
C SER A 136 -3.81 9.32 12.32
N THR A 137 -3.13 10.13 13.12
CA THR A 137 -1.96 9.70 13.87
C THR A 137 -2.32 9.04 15.21
N ASP A 138 -3.61 8.95 15.56
CA ASP A 138 -4.11 8.27 16.76
C ASP A 138 -3.96 6.74 16.68
N ASP A 139 -3.97 6.07 17.84
CA ASP A 139 -3.79 4.60 17.92
C ASP A 139 -4.80 3.85 17.04
N GLY A 140 -6.06 4.30 16.92
CA GLY A 140 -7.04 3.68 16.01
C GLY A 140 -6.71 3.81 14.52
N GLY A 141 -5.80 4.72 14.16
CA GLY A 141 -5.30 4.87 12.79
C GLY A 141 -3.96 4.16 12.54
N THR A 142 -3.12 4.06 13.56
CA THR A 142 -1.73 3.61 13.43
C THR A 142 -1.46 2.24 14.04
N ARG A 143 -2.21 1.84 15.08
CA ARG A 143 -2.04 0.54 15.73
C ARG A 143 -2.82 -0.53 14.97
N SER A 144 -2.11 -1.56 14.55
CA SER A 144 -2.66 -2.70 13.82
C SER A 144 -2.18 -4.03 14.38
N ILE A 145 -2.70 -5.12 13.85
CA ILE A 145 -2.28 -6.47 14.21
C ILE A 145 -0.87 -6.75 13.69
N CYS A 146 -0.05 -7.46 14.50
CA CYS A 146 1.17 -8.09 14.04
C CYS A 146 1.32 -9.44 14.74
N CYS A 147 1.47 -10.52 13.96
CA CYS A 147 1.67 -11.88 14.44
C CYS A 147 2.94 -12.44 13.83
N ILE A 148 3.76 -13.10 14.66
CA ILE A 148 4.99 -13.76 14.20
C ILE A 148 4.92 -15.24 14.61
N ARG A 149 5.15 -16.13 13.62
CA ARG A 149 5.22 -17.57 13.81
C ARG A 149 6.61 -18.06 13.42
N TYR A 150 7.31 -18.72 14.35
CA TYR A 150 8.57 -19.41 14.09
C TYR A 150 8.67 -20.62 15.02
N PRO A 151 8.12 -21.79 14.63
CA PRO A 151 8.05 -22.97 15.49
C PRO A 151 9.42 -23.43 15.96
N GLY A 152 9.54 -23.70 17.26
CA GLY A 152 10.80 -24.12 17.90
C GLY A 152 11.74 -22.95 18.28
N GLN A 153 11.46 -21.72 17.83
CA GLN A 153 12.20 -20.51 18.18
C GLN A 153 11.36 -19.52 18.98
N ILE A 154 10.05 -19.46 18.71
CA ILE A 154 9.09 -18.56 19.36
C ILE A 154 7.94 -19.38 19.95
N THR A 155 7.61 -19.17 21.23
CA THR A 155 6.49 -19.86 21.89
C THR A 155 5.15 -19.41 21.32
N SER A 156 4.26 -20.39 21.07
CA SER A 156 2.89 -20.14 20.63
C SER A 156 2.05 -19.48 21.73
N GLY A 157 1.14 -18.56 21.34
CA GLY A 157 0.15 -17.95 22.23
C GLY A 157 0.67 -16.82 23.12
N VAL A 158 1.94 -16.43 23.00
CA VAL A 158 2.52 -15.30 23.73
C VAL A 158 2.02 -13.98 23.16
N ARG A 159 1.67 -13.05 24.05
CA ARG A 159 1.34 -11.66 23.70
C ARG A 159 2.39 -10.73 24.29
N LEU A 160 3.05 -9.96 23.43
CA LEU A 160 4.03 -8.97 23.82
C LEU A 160 3.34 -7.60 24.02
N PRO A 161 3.37 -7.03 25.24
CA PRO A 161 2.76 -5.73 25.52
C PRO A 161 3.61 -4.54 25.08
N GLN A 162 4.84 -4.76 24.65
CA GLN A 162 5.79 -3.72 24.27
C GLN A 162 5.32 -3.03 22.98
N ILE A 163 5.52 -1.70 22.91
CA ILE A 163 5.29 -0.95 21.68
C ILE A 163 6.32 -1.34 20.62
N THR A 164 5.83 -1.70 19.46
CA THR A 164 6.63 -2.05 18.27
C THR A 164 6.05 -1.39 17.03
N GLY A 165 6.83 -1.30 15.97
CA GLY A 165 6.40 -0.72 14.70
C GLY A 165 6.94 -1.52 13.51
N ALA A 166 6.46 -1.22 12.32
CA ALA A 166 6.96 -1.82 11.09
C ALA A 166 8.47 -1.57 10.87
N ILE A 167 9.00 -0.48 11.43
CA ILE A 167 10.43 -0.17 11.42
C ILE A 167 11.29 -1.25 12.10
N ASP A 168 10.72 -2.04 13.01
CA ASP A 168 11.40 -3.11 13.73
C ASP A 168 11.49 -4.42 12.94
N LEU A 169 10.70 -4.56 11.86
CA LEU A 169 10.63 -5.83 11.12
C LEU A 169 11.96 -6.19 10.48
N LEU A 170 12.62 -5.25 9.81
CA LEU A 170 13.91 -5.51 9.16
C LEU A 170 14.98 -5.99 10.13
N PRO A 171 15.33 -5.25 11.21
CA PRO A 171 16.34 -5.73 12.15
C PRO A 171 15.93 -7.01 12.88
N THR A 172 14.64 -7.21 13.17
CA THR A 172 14.15 -8.43 13.82
C THR A 172 14.24 -9.65 12.90
N LEU A 173 13.86 -9.52 11.63
CA LEU A 173 13.99 -10.62 10.67
C LEU A 173 15.45 -11.00 10.46
N ALA A 174 16.34 -10.03 10.34
CA ALA A 174 17.78 -10.29 10.27
C ALA A 174 18.30 -11.03 11.51
N GLY A 175 17.92 -10.58 12.70
CA GLY A 175 18.30 -11.25 13.95
C GLY A 175 17.72 -12.67 14.11
N LEU A 176 16.47 -12.90 13.67
CA LEU A 176 15.85 -14.23 13.68
C LEU A 176 16.49 -15.21 12.72
N THR A 177 16.95 -14.73 11.56
CA THR A 177 17.52 -15.53 10.47
C THR A 177 19.04 -15.58 10.46
N GLY A 178 19.71 -14.79 11.31
CA GLY A 178 21.17 -14.72 11.39
C GLY A 178 21.82 -13.97 10.21
N VAL A 179 21.04 -13.15 9.48
CA VAL A 179 21.56 -12.32 8.38
C VAL A 179 22.18 -11.06 8.94
N GLU A 180 23.41 -10.78 8.56
CA GLU A 180 24.10 -9.53 8.92
C GLU A 180 23.51 -8.35 8.14
N LEU A 181 23.14 -7.29 8.87
CA LEU A 181 22.63 -6.05 8.25
C LEU A 181 23.77 -5.05 8.03
N ASN A 182 24.07 -4.83 6.75
CA ASN A 182 24.98 -3.77 6.31
C ASN A 182 24.15 -2.56 5.84
N SER A 183 23.76 -1.70 6.77
CA SER A 183 23.03 -0.47 6.45
C SER A 183 24.01 0.72 6.40
N PRO A 184 23.99 1.55 5.34
CA PRO A 184 24.81 2.75 5.24
C PRO A 184 24.35 3.86 6.21
N LYS A 185 23.17 3.72 6.82
CA LYS A 185 22.60 4.63 7.81
C LYS A 185 22.10 3.85 9.01
N PRO A 186 22.10 4.45 10.22
CA PRO A 186 21.46 3.86 11.40
C PRO A 186 19.99 3.53 11.10
N LEU A 187 19.51 2.41 11.64
CA LEU A 187 18.10 2.05 11.57
C LEU A 187 17.34 2.69 12.72
N ASP A 188 16.14 3.21 12.45
CA ASP A 188 15.23 3.72 13.49
C ASP A 188 14.58 2.56 14.28
N GLY A 189 14.47 1.39 13.66
CA GLY A 189 13.94 0.18 14.27
C GLY A 189 14.96 -0.56 15.14
N ILE A 190 14.46 -1.41 16.03
CA ILE A 190 15.27 -2.25 16.91
C ILE A 190 15.04 -3.74 16.63
N ASP A 191 16.05 -4.54 16.88
CA ASP A 191 15.93 -6.00 16.86
C ASP A 191 15.16 -6.52 18.08
N LEU A 192 14.02 -7.15 17.84
CA LEU A 192 13.14 -7.74 18.84
C LEU A 192 13.47 -9.22 19.13
N THR A 193 14.47 -9.81 18.50
CA THR A 193 14.80 -11.24 18.59
C THR A 193 14.98 -11.67 20.05
N ALA A 194 15.68 -10.86 20.86
CA ALA A 194 15.90 -11.17 22.27
C ALA A 194 14.60 -11.18 23.10
N ILE A 195 13.61 -10.37 22.72
CA ILE A 195 12.29 -10.33 23.36
C ILE A 195 11.47 -11.54 22.93
N LEU A 196 11.43 -11.83 21.64
CA LEU A 196 10.70 -12.96 21.06
C LEU A 196 11.22 -14.31 21.59
N LYS A 197 12.54 -14.48 21.74
CA LYS A 197 13.15 -15.72 22.23
C LYS A 197 13.12 -15.86 23.76
N LYS A 198 13.26 -14.78 24.54
CA LYS A 198 13.24 -14.83 26.02
C LYS A 198 11.88 -15.15 26.62
N GLU A 199 10.81 -14.68 26.01
CA GLU A 199 9.44 -15.08 26.40
C GLU A 199 9.20 -16.59 26.19
N THR A 200 10.07 -17.26 25.39
CA THR A 200 10.04 -18.73 25.22
C THR A 200 10.73 -19.47 26.37
N GLU A 201 11.73 -18.88 27.00
CA GLU A 201 12.57 -19.52 28.02
C GLU A 201 12.12 -19.22 29.48
N GLU A 202 11.54 -18.05 29.72
CA GLU A 202 11.12 -17.61 31.07
C GLU A 202 9.61 -17.31 31.14
N LYS A 203 8.80 -18.33 31.35
CA LYS A 203 7.37 -18.15 31.73
C LYS A 203 7.17 -17.40 33.06
N SER A 204 8.24 -17.03 33.76
CA SER A 204 8.22 -16.66 35.19
C SER A 204 8.67 -15.24 35.57
N LYS A 205 9.21 -14.40 34.65
CA LYS A 205 9.65 -13.03 35.02
C LYS A 205 9.51 -11.97 33.95
N PRO A 206 8.33 -11.36 33.79
CA PRO A 206 8.12 -10.25 32.85
C PRO A 206 8.93 -8.97 33.11
N GLN A 207 9.46 -8.81 34.34
CA GLN A 207 9.99 -7.53 34.84
C GLN A 207 11.35 -7.10 34.25
N LYS A 208 12.22 -8.02 33.86
CA LYS A 208 13.57 -7.66 33.38
C LYS A 208 13.60 -7.20 31.90
N LEU A 209 12.59 -7.52 31.11
CA LEU A 209 12.50 -7.17 29.70
C LEU A 209 12.04 -5.73 29.46
N GLY A 210 11.21 -5.20 30.37
CA GLY A 210 10.76 -3.80 30.33
C GLY A 210 11.87 -2.76 30.35
N LEU A 211 13.05 -3.11 30.90
CA LEU A 211 14.17 -2.19 30.99
C LEU A 211 14.90 -1.92 29.66
N LYS A 212 14.89 -2.85 28.70
CA LYS A 212 15.54 -2.63 27.38
C LYS A 212 14.74 -1.71 26.45
N LEU A 213 13.46 -1.52 26.72
CA LEU A 213 12.58 -0.60 25.97
C LEU A 213 12.23 0.66 26.78
N ALA A 214 12.83 0.84 27.97
CA ALA A 214 12.68 2.07 28.75
C ALA A 214 13.16 3.26 27.90
N GLY A 215 12.31 4.25 27.73
CA GLY A 215 12.58 5.42 26.87
C GLY A 215 12.24 5.24 25.38
N ARG A 216 11.86 4.04 24.93
CA ARG A 216 11.44 3.85 23.54
C ARG A 216 10.21 4.68 23.22
N HIS A 217 10.24 5.28 22.05
CA HIS A 217 9.09 5.95 21.44
C HIS A 217 8.95 5.57 19.97
N ILE A 218 7.75 5.66 19.46
CA ILE A 218 7.42 5.49 18.05
C ILE A 218 6.73 6.77 17.59
N ILE A 219 7.18 7.32 16.48
CA ILE A 219 6.62 8.51 15.87
C ILE A 219 5.68 8.08 14.75
N ALA A 220 4.49 8.67 14.72
CA ALA A 220 3.56 8.56 13.61
C ALA A 220 3.36 9.94 13.00
N SER A 221 3.53 10.03 11.67
CA SER A 221 3.31 11.27 10.93
C SER A 221 2.33 11.05 9.79
N GLN A 222 1.45 12.04 9.57
CA GLN A 222 0.48 12.05 8.50
C GLN A 222 0.15 13.48 8.06
N ARG A 223 0.53 13.86 6.86
CA ARG A 223 0.29 15.20 6.30
C ARG A 223 0.76 16.33 7.23
N GLY A 224 2.00 16.23 7.69
CA GLY A 224 2.60 17.21 8.59
C GLY A 224 2.16 17.13 10.07
N ARG A 225 1.17 16.31 10.41
CA ARG A 225 0.79 16.04 11.80
C ARG A 225 1.72 15.00 12.39
N ILE A 226 2.23 15.24 13.58
CA ILE A 226 3.16 14.36 14.28
C ILE A 226 2.57 13.96 15.62
N SER A 227 2.68 12.70 15.98
CA SER A 227 2.37 12.21 17.31
C SER A 227 3.43 11.22 17.77
N ILE A 228 3.62 11.13 19.09
CA ILE A 228 4.58 10.24 19.71
C ILE A 228 3.89 9.26 20.64
N ARG A 229 4.26 8.00 20.54
CA ARG A 229 3.79 6.90 21.40
C ARG A 229 4.95 6.31 22.16
N THR A 230 4.94 6.41 23.50
CA THR A 230 5.80 5.63 24.40
C THR A 230 5.04 4.41 24.92
N GLN A 231 5.65 3.58 25.74
CA GLN A 231 4.94 2.45 26.37
C GLN A 231 3.70 2.89 27.15
N ARG A 232 3.77 4.01 27.87
CA ARG A 232 2.69 4.51 28.71
C ARG A 232 1.95 5.70 28.10
N PHE A 233 2.68 6.66 27.57
CA PHE A 233 2.11 7.95 27.17
C PHE A 233 1.98 8.09 25.66
N ARG A 234 1.06 8.93 25.26
CA ARG A 234 0.91 9.40 23.90
C ARG A 234 0.76 10.92 23.89
N LEU A 235 1.61 11.59 23.12
CA LEU A 235 1.44 13.00 22.74
C LEU A 235 0.79 13.04 21.37
N ASP A 236 -0.38 13.70 21.23
CA ASP A 236 -1.04 13.88 19.93
C ASP A 236 -0.49 15.10 19.18
N ASP A 237 -0.96 15.28 17.93
CA ASP A 237 -0.57 16.37 17.03
C ASP A 237 -1.03 17.77 17.49
N LYS A 238 -1.81 17.85 18.57
CA LYS A 238 -2.26 19.09 19.20
C LYS A 238 -1.54 19.39 20.51
N GLY A 239 -0.63 18.52 20.91
CA GLY A 239 0.12 18.64 22.17
C GLY A 239 -0.65 18.19 23.38
N HIS A 240 -1.75 17.41 23.24
CA HIS A 240 -2.44 16.78 24.37
C HIS A 240 -1.73 15.47 24.75
N LEU A 241 -1.61 15.21 26.04
CA LEU A 241 -0.99 14.02 26.57
C LEU A 241 -2.02 13.05 27.16
N TYR A 242 -1.88 11.77 26.85
CA TYR A 242 -2.78 10.70 27.30
C TYR A 242 -2.01 9.57 27.96
N ASP A 243 -2.57 8.98 29.04
CA ASP A 243 -2.07 7.74 29.64
C ASP A 243 -2.71 6.52 28.95
N MET A 244 -1.98 5.90 28.05
CA MET A 244 -2.48 4.81 27.20
C MET A 244 -2.63 3.46 27.92
N LEU A 245 -2.17 3.34 29.17
CA LEU A 245 -2.43 2.15 29.98
C LEU A 245 -3.84 2.15 30.55
N THR A 246 -4.41 3.33 30.79
CA THR A 246 -5.73 3.52 31.43
C THR A 246 -6.75 4.16 30.49
N ASP A 247 -6.31 4.88 29.47
CA ASP A 247 -7.17 5.62 28.54
C ASP A 247 -6.81 5.36 27.08
N ILE A 248 -7.04 4.13 26.62
CA ILE A 248 -6.81 3.73 25.22
C ILE A 248 -7.66 4.56 24.22
N GLY A 249 -8.79 5.11 24.70
CA GLY A 249 -9.71 5.95 23.92
C GLY A 249 -9.27 7.39 23.81
N GLN A 250 -8.20 7.80 24.50
CA GLN A 250 -7.68 9.18 24.52
C GLN A 250 -8.77 10.21 24.85
N LYS A 251 -9.49 9.99 25.97
CA LYS A 251 -10.62 10.81 26.38
C LYS A 251 -10.22 11.90 27.37
N ARG A 252 -9.15 11.69 28.15
CA ARG A 252 -8.68 12.58 29.19
C ARG A 252 -7.29 13.12 28.86
N ASP A 253 -7.21 14.40 28.56
CA ASP A 253 -5.94 15.11 28.45
C ASP A 253 -5.32 15.33 29.84
N ILE A 254 -4.11 14.81 30.06
CA ILE A 254 -3.34 14.94 31.30
C ILE A 254 -2.13 15.87 31.15
N SER A 255 -2.08 16.70 30.11
CA SER A 255 -0.99 17.61 29.80
C SER A 255 -0.62 18.54 30.97
N LYS A 256 -1.63 18.98 31.73
CA LYS A 256 -1.44 19.85 32.91
C LYS A 256 -0.95 19.10 34.14
N GLU A 257 -1.25 17.81 34.22
CA GLU A 257 -0.88 16.94 35.33
C GLU A 257 0.52 16.34 35.17
N GLN A 258 0.99 16.27 33.91
CA GLN A 258 2.30 15.69 33.53
C GLN A 258 3.06 16.66 32.58
N PRO A 259 3.35 17.91 33.02
CA PRO A 259 3.93 18.93 32.16
C PRO A 259 5.36 18.58 31.69
N GLU A 260 6.15 17.93 32.54
CA GLU A 260 7.52 17.53 32.21
C GLU A 260 7.55 16.46 31.12
N GLU A 261 6.70 15.44 31.22
CA GLU A 261 6.62 14.39 30.19
C GLU A 261 6.06 14.93 28.88
N ARG A 262 5.05 15.80 28.93
CA ARG A 262 4.54 16.50 27.75
C ARG A 262 5.65 17.26 27.04
N GLU A 263 6.43 18.06 27.78
CA GLU A 263 7.52 18.85 27.17
C GLU A 263 8.63 17.97 26.62
N ARG A 264 9.00 16.91 27.33
CA ARG A 264 9.99 15.91 26.87
C ARG A 264 9.57 15.30 25.52
N LEU A 265 8.32 14.89 25.38
CA LEU A 265 7.82 14.31 24.13
C LEU A 265 7.68 15.35 23.02
N LYS A 266 7.32 16.59 23.37
CA LYS A 266 7.26 17.69 22.42
C LYS A 266 8.63 17.99 21.81
N ILE A 267 9.69 18.05 22.60
CA ILE A 267 11.06 18.26 22.10
C ILE A 267 11.42 17.15 21.10
N ILE A 268 11.12 15.88 21.40
CA ILE A 268 11.39 14.78 20.47
C ILE A 268 10.60 14.95 19.16
N ALA A 269 9.34 15.41 19.20
CA ALA A 269 8.54 15.67 18.01
C ALA A 269 9.12 16.78 17.16
N ASP A 270 9.51 17.90 17.81
CA ASP A 270 10.07 19.08 17.15
C ASP A 270 11.42 18.76 16.48
N ASP A 271 12.27 17.97 17.15
CA ASP A 271 13.56 17.54 16.61
C ASP A 271 13.38 16.61 15.42
N TRP A 272 12.46 15.64 15.52
CA TRP A 272 12.15 14.74 14.41
C TRP A 272 11.56 15.50 13.21
N GLN A 273 10.72 16.51 13.45
CA GLN A 273 10.21 17.37 12.38
C GLN A 273 11.35 18.03 11.62
N LYS A 274 12.28 18.69 12.31
CA LYS A 274 13.44 19.37 11.70
C LYS A 274 14.35 18.39 10.95
N ASP A 275 14.60 17.23 11.55
CA ASP A 275 15.56 16.28 11.00
C ASP A 275 15.00 15.45 9.84
N ILE A 276 13.70 15.23 9.79
CA ILE A 276 13.05 14.38 8.80
C ILE A 276 12.11 15.17 7.91
N LEU A 277 11.00 15.72 8.44
CA LEU A 277 9.96 16.32 7.59
C LEU A 277 10.44 17.56 6.85
N ASP A 278 11.17 18.46 7.52
CA ASP A 278 11.63 19.70 6.93
C ASP A 278 12.74 19.48 5.86
N ARG A 279 13.29 18.26 5.80
CA ARG A 279 14.27 17.84 4.78
C ARG A 279 13.65 17.07 3.62
N ILE A 280 12.39 16.68 3.71
CA ILE A 280 11.69 16.03 2.59
C ILE A 280 11.45 17.10 1.53
N PRO A 281 11.88 16.89 0.26
CA PRO A 281 11.57 17.80 -0.82
C PRO A 281 10.06 18.05 -0.91
N HIS A 282 9.69 19.29 -1.25
CA HIS A 282 8.28 19.61 -1.46
C HIS A 282 7.68 18.72 -2.57
N PRO A 283 6.45 18.21 -2.44
CA PRO A 283 5.82 17.32 -3.43
C PRO A 283 5.85 17.86 -4.87
N ASP A 284 5.79 19.20 -5.04
CA ASP A 284 5.86 19.85 -6.35
C ASP A 284 7.23 19.68 -7.05
N VAL A 285 8.22 19.12 -6.35
CA VAL A 285 9.57 18.84 -6.89
C VAL A 285 9.72 17.35 -7.24
N GLU A 286 8.81 16.50 -6.79
CA GLU A 286 8.84 15.06 -7.09
C GLU A 286 8.49 14.81 -8.55
N ARG A 287 9.39 14.14 -9.26
CA ARG A 287 9.22 13.73 -10.65
C ARG A 287 9.30 12.24 -10.76
N PHE A 288 8.55 11.69 -11.71
CA PHE A 288 8.56 10.25 -11.98
C PHE A 288 9.91 9.85 -12.60
N PRO A 289 10.68 8.94 -11.97
CA PRO A 289 11.95 8.51 -12.55
C PRO A 289 11.72 7.57 -13.74
N ILE A 290 12.25 7.92 -14.90
CA ILE A 290 12.28 7.04 -16.07
C ILE A 290 13.66 6.40 -16.20
N GLY A 291 13.70 5.09 -16.41
CA GLY A 291 14.95 4.34 -16.59
C GLY A 291 15.74 4.18 -15.29
N TYR A 292 15.06 4.01 -14.15
CA TYR A 292 15.72 3.71 -12.89
C TYR A 292 16.48 2.38 -12.99
N GLY A 293 17.74 2.39 -12.57
CA GLY A 293 18.62 1.21 -12.66
C GLY A 293 18.05 0.01 -11.90
N GLY A 294 17.95 -1.12 -12.56
CA GLY A 294 17.37 -2.35 -12.04
C GLY A 294 15.86 -2.47 -12.20
N ALA A 295 15.14 -1.44 -12.63
CA ALA A 295 13.73 -1.54 -13.00
C ALA A 295 13.60 -1.99 -14.48
N PRO A 296 12.87 -3.08 -14.76
CA PRO A 296 12.74 -3.61 -16.13
C PRO A 296 11.84 -2.76 -17.02
N LEU A 297 11.08 -1.84 -16.43
CA LEU A 297 10.16 -0.93 -17.11
C LEU A 297 9.83 0.27 -16.22
N THR A 298 9.22 1.32 -16.79
CA THR A 298 8.66 2.45 -16.04
C THR A 298 7.15 2.48 -16.26
N GLU A 299 6.38 2.48 -15.17
CA GLU A 299 4.93 2.61 -15.17
C GLU A 299 4.54 4.05 -14.80
N LEU A 300 3.71 4.69 -15.63
CA LEU A 300 3.19 6.03 -15.43
C LEU A 300 1.65 5.95 -15.38
N PRO A 301 1.06 5.58 -14.23
CA PRO A 301 -0.39 5.46 -14.11
C PRO A 301 -1.06 6.82 -14.13
N ALA A 302 -2.33 6.85 -14.57
CA ALA A 302 -3.12 8.07 -14.64
C ALA A 302 -3.20 8.81 -13.31
N ARG A 303 -3.28 8.06 -12.19
CA ARG A 303 -3.40 8.64 -10.83
C ARG A 303 -2.23 9.57 -10.43
N ASP A 304 -1.08 9.40 -11.08
CA ASP A 304 0.15 10.13 -10.76
C ASP A 304 0.48 11.20 -11.82
N GLY A 305 -0.36 11.31 -12.86
CA GLY A 305 -0.33 12.39 -13.84
C GLY A 305 -1.44 13.40 -13.60
N HIS A 306 -1.49 14.42 -14.44
CA HIS A 306 -2.57 15.41 -14.45
C HIS A 306 -3.10 15.64 -15.86
N GLY A 307 -4.38 15.98 -15.96
CA GLY A 307 -5.00 16.38 -17.21
C GLY A 307 -4.90 17.89 -17.42
N GLU A 308 -4.69 18.31 -18.67
CA GLU A 308 -4.80 19.69 -19.09
C GLU A 308 -6.01 19.83 -20.04
N GLY A 309 -6.60 21.02 -20.13
CA GLY A 309 -7.82 21.24 -20.87
C GLY A 309 -9.03 20.62 -20.20
N GLY A 310 -9.77 19.80 -20.93
CA GLY A 310 -10.97 19.10 -20.47
C GLY A 310 -10.73 17.74 -19.79
N VAL A 311 -9.50 17.23 -19.81
CA VAL A 311 -9.16 15.91 -19.27
C VAL A 311 -9.28 15.90 -17.76
N VAL A 312 -9.97 14.90 -17.22
CA VAL A 312 -10.14 14.69 -15.76
C VAL A 312 -9.85 13.25 -15.37
N HIS A 313 -9.68 13.02 -14.07
CA HIS A 313 -9.65 11.67 -13.52
C HIS A 313 -11.09 11.14 -13.37
N SER A 314 -11.29 9.87 -13.68
CA SER A 314 -12.58 9.17 -13.58
C SER A 314 -13.13 9.06 -12.15
N GLY A 315 -12.32 9.31 -11.14
CA GLY A 315 -12.69 9.37 -9.72
C GLY A 315 -11.73 10.24 -8.93
N ARG A 316 -12.22 10.81 -7.83
CA ARG A 316 -11.41 11.66 -6.94
C ARG A 316 -10.36 10.85 -6.16
N ALA A 317 -10.66 9.59 -5.82
CA ALA A 317 -9.69 8.70 -5.18
C ALA A 317 -8.77 8.08 -6.24
N PRO A 318 -7.45 7.98 -5.98
CA PRO A 318 -6.48 7.67 -7.03
C PRO A 318 -6.45 6.21 -7.46
N ASN A 319 -6.85 5.25 -6.60
CA ASN A 319 -6.51 3.83 -6.77
C ASN A 319 -6.95 3.21 -8.09
N CYS A 320 -8.19 3.41 -8.51
CA CYS A 320 -8.74 2.85 -9.75
C CYS A 320 -8.94 3.90 -10.83
N SER A 321 -8.46 5.13 -10.65
CA SER A 321 -8.68 6.22 -11.60
C SER A 321 -7.95 6.01 -12.91
N PHE A 322 -8.54 6.52 -13.96
CA PHE A 322 -8.00 6.64 -15.29
C PHE A 322 -8.35 8.03 -15.84
N PHE A 323 -7.65 8.50 -16.85
CA PHE A 323 -8.01 9.74 -17.53
C PHE A 323 -9.21 9.52 -18.43
N THR A 324 -10.13 10.47 -18.37
CA THR A 324 -11.36 10.50 -19.20
C THR A 324 -11.66 11.94 -19.65
N ASP A 325 -12.68 12.13 -20.46
CA ASP A 325 -13.06 13.42 -21.03
C ASP A 325 -12.01 14.07 -21.93
N TRP A 326 -11.15 13.28 -22.53
CA TRP A 326 -10.19 13.72 -23.54
C TRP A 326 -10.91 13.88 -24.89
N LYS A 327 -11.25 15.12 -25.29
CA LYS A 327 -12.15 15.40 -26.41
C LYS A 327 -11.57 16.27 -27.52
N ASN A 328 -10.53 17.05 -27.21
CA ASN A 328 -10.01 18.07 -28.11
C ASN A 328 -8.50 17.90 -28.33
N THR A 329 -8.00 18.51 -29.40
CA THR A 329 -6.55 18.59 -29.68
C THR A 329 -5.78 19.49 -28.72
N GLU A 330 -6.48 20.36 -27.99
CA GLU A 330 -5.90 21.24 -26.97
C GLU A 330 -5.78 20.54 -25.62
N ASP A 331 -6.44 19.39 -25.45
CA ASP A 331 -6.39 18.57 -24.24
C ASP A 331 -5.12 17.71 -24.22
N SER A 332 -4.55 17.49 -23.04
CA SER A 332 -3.40 16.59 -22.89
C SER A 332 -3.33 15.89 -21.53
N LEU A 333 -2.65 14.77 -21.51
CA LEU A 333 -2.32 13.99 -20.32
C LEU A 333 -0.83 14.19 -20.06
N VAL A 334 -0.46 14.58 -18.82
CA VAL A 334 0.90 15.04 -18.51
C VAL A 334 1.42 14.36 -17.26
N TRP A 335 2.70 13.96 -17.30
CA TRP A 335 3.47 13.49 -16.16
C TRP A 335 4.76 14.31 -16.06
N ASP A 336 5.06 14.85 -14.89
CA ASP A 336 6.36 15.41 -14.59
C ASP A 336 7.37 14.28 -14.37
N VAL A 337 8.43 14.23 -15.17
CA VAL A 337 9.38 13.12 -15.19
C VAL A 337 10.82 13.57 -15.03
N ASP A 338 11.65 12.65 -14.50
CA ASP A 338 13.10 12.77 -14.47
C ASP A 338 13.69 11.57 -15.20
N VAL A 339 14.20 11.79 -16.41
CA VAL A 339 14.83 10.73 -17.19
C VAL A 339 16.24 10.50 -16.61
N LEU A 340 16.43 9.36 -15.95
CA LEU A 340 17.68 9.01 -15.29
C LEU A 340 18.67 8.34 -16.24
N ASN A 341 18.17 7.60 -17.24
CA ASN A 341 18.99 6.97 -18.27
C ASN A 341 18.47 7.31 -19.65
N ALA A 342 19.36 7.89 -20.48
CA ALA A 342 19.07 8.12 -21.89
C ALA A 342 18.99 6.78 -22.64
N GLY A 343 18.14 6.73 -23.67
CA GLY A 343 17.99 5.55 -24.50
C GLY A 343 16.71 5.52 -25.28
N THR A 344 16.48 4.42 -25.99
CA THR A 344 15.24 4.14 -26.71
C THR A 344 14.30 3.36 -25.80
N TYR A 345 13.03 3.76 -25.77
CA TYR A 345 11.99 3.13 -24.97
C TYR A 345 10.79 2.78 -25.85
N ALA A 346 10.39 1.52 -25.86
CA ALA A 346 9.14 1.10 -26.45
C ALA A 346 7.97 1.54 -25.56
N ALA A 347 7.14 2.44 -26.07
CA ALA A 347 6.03 3.05 -25.34
C ALA A 347 4.70 2.34 -25.65
N LYS A 348 3.93 2.05 -24.60
CA LYS A 348 2.59 1.47 -24.71
C LYS A 348 1.62 2.20 -23.81
N ILE A 349 0.33 2.29 -24.23
CA ILE A 349 -0.76 2.76 -23.37
C ILE A 349 -1.81 1.69 -23.18
N TRP A 350 -2.47 1.74 -22.02
CA TRP A 350 -3.69 0.99 -21.75
C TRP A 350 -4.87 1.95 -21.90
N TYR A 351 -5.73 1.69 -22.88
CA TYR A 351 -6.81 2.61 -23.29
C TYR A 351 -8.14 1.89 -23.47
N THR A 352 -9.22 2.70 -23.50
CA THR A 352 -10.53 2.31 -24.05
C THR A 352 -11.00 3.40 -25.01
N CYS A 353 -11.65 2.99 -26.11
CA CYS A 353 -12.19 3.91 -27.10
C CYS A 353 -13.42 3.27 -27.77
N PRO A 354 -14.60 3.93 -27.73
CA PRO A 354 -15.78 3.48 -28.43
C PRO A 354 -15.58 3.39 -29.97
N ALA A 355 -16.28 2.47 -30.64
CA ALA A 355 -16.13 2.27 -32.06
C ALA A 355 -16.43 3.53 -32.93
N LYS A 356 -17.33 4.39 -32.45
CA LYS A 356 -17.68 5.66 -33.12
C LYS A 356 -16.57 6.73 -33.00
N ASP A 357 -15.62 6.59 -32.10
CA ASP A 357 -14.59 7.57 -31.79
C ASP A 357 -13.18 7.11 -32.22
N VAL A 358 -13.06 5.93 -32.83
CA VAL A 358 -11.78 5.36 -33.31
C VAL A 358 -11.19 6.21 -34.42
N GLY A 359 -9.86 6.28 -34.49
CA GLY A 359 -9.14 6.96 -35.58
C GLY A 359 -8.48 8.27 -35.15
N SER A 360 -8.55 8.64 -33.87
CA SER A 360 -7.80 9.79 -33.37
C SER A 360 -6.31 9.57 -33.56
N THR A 361 -5.59 10.59 -34.06
CA THR A 361 -4.13 10.60 -34.13
C THR A 361 -3.59 11.21 -32.85
N ILE A 362 -2.81 10.44 -32.12
CA ILE A 362 -2.20 10.86 -30.85
C ILE A 362 -0.69 10.93 -30.96
N GLN A 363 -0.08 11.82 -30.18
CA GLN A 363 1.36 12.04 -30.10
C GLN A 363 1.84 11.92 -28.66
N LEU A 364 2.83 11.07 -28.43
CA LEU A 364 3.62 11.07 -27.18
C LEU A 364 4.85 11.94 -27.40
N SER A 365 5.10 12.86 -26.49
CA SER A 365 6.26 13.75 -26.53
C SER A 365 6.99 13.81 -25.18
N CYS A 366 8.32 13.94 -25.23
CA CYS A 366 9.19 14.12 -24.06
C CYS A 366 10.42 14.91 -24.48
N GLY A 367 10.58 16.13 -23.98
CA GLY A 367 11.58 17.07 -24.52
C GLY A 367 11.37 17.34 -26.00
N GLU A 368 12.40 17.09 -26.81
CA GLU A 368 12.33 17.25 -28.29
C GLU A 368 11.81 15.98 -29.01
N SER A 369 11.72 14.86 -28.33
CA SER A 369 11.33 13.58 -28.93
C SER A 369 9.82 13.49 -29.10
N ARG A 370 9.38 12.94 -30.24
CA ARG A 370 7.97 12.80 -30.64
C ARG A 370 7.76 11.47 -31.33
N ILE A 371 6.69 10.78 -30.96
CA ILE A 371 6.16 9.63 -31.72
C ILE A 371 4.66 9.80 -31.87
N THR A 372 4.12 9.30 -32.99
CA THR A 372 2.71 9.48 -33.36
C THR A 372 2.11 8.14 -33.73
N THR A 373 0.87 7.89 -33.30
CA THR A 373 0.12 6.68 -33.65
C THR A 373 -1.37 6.99 -33.76
N THR A 374 -2.14 6.01 -34.27
CA THR A 374 -3.60 6.12 -34.37
C THR A 374 -4.27 5.24 -33.33
N VAL A 375 -5.26 5.76 -32.62
CA VAL A 375 -6.07 5.03 -31.65
C VAL A 375 -6.93 3.98 -32.37
N THR A 376 -6.53 2.73 -32.29
CA THR A 376 -7.18 1.56 -32.90
C THR A 376 -6.65 0.27 -32.27
N PRO A 377 -7.44 -0.83 -32.22
CA PRO A 377 -8.85 -0.97 -32.56
C PRO A 377 -9.81 -0.33 -31.55
N ALA A 378 -11.10 -0.35 -31.83
CA ALA A 378 -12.11 -0.02 -30.83
C ALA A 378 -12.09 -1.02 -29.68
N TRP A 379 -12.19 -0.50 -28.46
CA TRP A 379 -12.28 -1.31 -27.25
C TRP A 379 -13.01 -0.50 -26.18
N ASP A 380 -14.26 -0.85 -25.88
CA ASP A 380 -15.08 -0.11 -24.92
C ASP A 380 -15.93 -1.05 -24.06
N PRO A 381 -15.30 -1.87 -23.22
CA PRO A 381 -16.02 -2.74 -22.29
C PRO A 381 -16.73 -1.91 -21.22
N PRO A 382 -17.83 -2.42 -20.65
CA PRO A 382 -18.54 -1.77 -19.57
C PRO A 382 -17.67 -1.69 -18.31
N LEU A 383 -18.01 -0.73 -17.45
CA LEU A 383 -17.45 -0.65 -16.10
C LEU A 383 -17.89 -1.86 -15.26
N ASN A 384 -17.01 -2.40 -14.45
CA ASN A 384 -17.30 -3.47 -13.50
C ASN A 384 -18.08 -2.92 -12.30
N THR A 385 -19.40 -2.87 -12.38
CA THR A 385 -20.27 -2.23 -11.39
C THR A 385 -21.01 -3.21 -10.47
N GLY A 386 -21.03 -4.51 -10.79
CA GLY A 386 -21.91 -5.50 -10.13
C GLY A 386 -21.35 -6.19 -8.89
N GLU A 387 -20.09 -5.98 -8.54
CA GLU A 387 -19.41 -6.77 -7.51
C GLU A 387 -19.30 -6.07 -6.15
N ASP A 388 -19.66 -4.79 -6.08
CA ASP A 388 -19.56 -4.01 -4.85
C ASP A 388 -20.66 -4.36 -3.86
N ARG A 389 -20.27 -4.69 -2.63
CA ARG A 389 -21.20 -4.91 -1.50
C ARG A 389 -21.57 -3.62 -0.79
N ALA A 390 -20.81 -2.56 -1.01
CA ALA A 390 -21.05 -1.23 -0.45
C ALA A 390 -20.64 -0.16 -1.47
N ASP A 391 -21.24 1.03 -1.35
CA ASP A 391 -20.93 2.18 -2.20
C ASP A 391 -19.41 2.49 -2.18
N ARG A 392 -18.81 2.66 -3.35
CA ARG A 392 -17.41 3.03 -3.55
C ARG A 392 -17.09 4.46 -3.10
N GLY A 393 -18.07 5.32 -3.01
CA GLY A 393 -17.90 6.73 -2.69
C GLY A 393 -17.13 7.47 -3.80
N SER A 394 -15.89 7.85 -3.54
CA SER A 394 -15.06 8.63 -4.47
C SER A 394 -14.14 7.79 -5.37
N GLU A 395 -14.17 6.46 -5.26
CA GLU A 395 -13.34 5.58 -6.08
C GLU A 395 -13.98 5.27 -7.42
N SER A 396 -13.17 5.25 -8.47
CA SER A 396 -13.59 4.85 -9.82
C SER A 396 -13.97 3.38 -9.90
N TYR A 397 -14.91 3.06 -10.78
CA TYR A 397 -15.09 1.69 -11.26
C TYR A 397 -13.97 1.33 -12.23
N ALA A 398 -13.49 0.10 -12.16
CA ALA A 398 -12.54 -0.44 -13.10
C ALA A 398 -13.25 -0.97 -14.37
N LYS A 399 -12.51 -1.02 -15.47
CA LYS A 399 -12.88 -1.73 -16.69
C LYS A 399 -11.63 -2.37 -17.30
N PRO A 400 -11.75 -3.40 -18.15
CA PRO A 400 -10.61 -3.91 -18.91
C PRO A 400 -10.11 -2.85 -19.91
N PHE A 401 -8.79 -2.69 -19.99
CA PHE A 401 -8.16 -1.78 -20.94
C PHE A 401 -7.40 -2.57 -22.00
N HIS A 402 -7.43 -2.11 -23.24
CA HIS A 402 -6.67 -2.66 -24.36
C HIS A 402 -5.30 -1.99 -24.44
N VAL A 403 -4.31 -2.74 -24.96
CA VAL A 403 -2.94 -2.24 -25.10
C VAL A 403 -2.75 -1.70 -26.51
N LEU A 404 -2.29 -0.45 -26.62
CA LEU A 404 -1.87 0.17 -27.88
C LEU A 404 -0.36 0.45 -27.81
N SER A 405 0.40 -0.02 -28.79
CA SER A 405 1.79 0.38 -28.98
C SER A 405 1.84 1.77 -29.61
N LEU A 406 2.59 2.68 -28.98
CA LEU A 406 2.83 4.02 -29.51
C LEU A 406 4.04 4.07 -30.44
N GLY A 407 4.95 3.09 -30.33
CA GLY A 407 6.24 3.04 -31.01
C GLY A 407 7.41 3.29 -30.06
N ASP A 408 8.59 3.47 -30.64
CA ASP A 408 9.83 3.68 -29.90
C ASP A 408 10.16 5.18 -29.79
N ILE A 409 10.36 5.66 -28.56
CA ILE A 409 10.71 7.05 -28.28
C ILE A 409 12.14 7.12 -27.71
N LYS A 410 12.95 8.01 -28.25
CA LYS A 410 14.30 8.28 -27.73
C LYS A 410 14.22 9.33 -26.63
N LEU A 411 14.73 9.03 -25.45
CA LEU A 411 14.72 9.93 -24.30
C LEU A 411 16.15 10.35 -23.94
N GLU A 412 16.30 11.63 -23.60
CA GLU A 412 17.55 12.21 -23.10
C GLU A 412 17.44 12.42 -21.59
N VAL A 413 18.58 12.32 -20.89
CA VAL A 413 18.66 12.53 -19.44
C VAL A 413 18.19 13.93 -19.07
N GLY A 414 17.37 14.03 -18.05
CA GLY A 414 16.96 15.31 -17.47
C GLY A 414 15.50 15.39 -17.06
N LYS A 415 15.19 16.50 -16.40
CA LYS A 415 13.86 16.83 -15.89
C LYS A 415 13.02 17.47 -16.99
N THR A 416 11.87 16.89 -17.27
CA THR A 416 10.96 17.32 -18.34
C THR A 416 9.53 16.87 -18.06
N GLN A 417 8.67 17.01 -19.06
CA GLN A 417 7.32 16.44 -19.05
C GLN A 417 7.18 15.36 -20.13
N LEU A 418 6.56 14.26 -19.75
CA LEU A 418 6.02 13.30 -20.70
C LEU A 418 4.56 13.71 -20.97
N ARG A 419 4.23 13.97 -22.23
CA ARG A 419 2.91 14.49 -22.64
C ARG A 419 2.31 13.62 -23.71
N LEU A 420 1.04 13.25 -23.53
CA LEU A 420 0.23 12.58 -24.54
C LEU A 420 -0.87 13.53 -25.00
N SER A 421 -0.86 13.93 -26.27
CA SER A 421 -1.76 14.91 -26.89
C SER A 421 -2.43 14.31 -28.12
N ALA A 422 -3.59 14.84 -28.53
CA ALA A 422 -4.23 14.48 -29.80
C ALA A 422 -3.87 15.51 -30.87
N LEU A 423 -3.53 15.04 -32.07
CA LEU A 423 -3.29 15.87 -33.24
C LEU A 423 -4.55 15.97 -34.13
N HIS A 424 -5.42 14.96 -34.07
CA HIS A 424 -6.65 14.88 -34.81
C HIS A 424 -7.67 14.04 -34.04
N VAL A 425 -8.91 14.50 -33.95
CA VAL A 425 -10.02 13.84 -33.25
C VAL A 425 -11.20 13.72 -34.19
N PRO A 426 -11.44 12.55 -34.83
CA PRO A 426 -12.54 12.36 -35.78
C PRO A 426 -13.90 12.16 -35.10
N GLY A 427 -13.93 11.71 -33.86
CA GLY A 427 -15.13 11.41 -33.09
C GLY A 427 -15.44 12.45 -31.99
N ALA A 428 -16.22 12.04 -31.02
CA ALA A 428 -16.58 12.88 -29.86
C ALA A 428 -15.55 12.83 -28.74
N SER A 429 -14.65 11.83 -28.72
CA SER A 429 -13.58 11.67 -27.74
C SER A 429 -12.37 10.96 -28.37
N VAL A 430 -11.22 11.09 -27.70
CA VAL A 430 -9.99 10.42 -28.12
C VAL A 430 -9.93 9.02 -27.51
N ALA A 431 -9.85 8.94 -26.21
CA ALA A 431 -9.76 7.68 -25.45
C ALA A 431 -9.82 7.95 -23.93
N ASP A 432 -10.18 6.92 -23.15
CA ASP A 432 -9.80 6.87 -21.75
C ASP A 432 -8.42 6.19 -21.63
N VAL A 433 -7.56 6.68 -20.73
CA VAL A 433 -6.19 6.17 -20.58
C VAL A 433 -5.90 5.81 -19.11
N ARG A 434 -5.48 4.54 -18.90
CA ARG A 434 -5.19 4.01 -17.55
C ARG A 434 -3.75 4.22 -17.13
N ILE A 435 -2.81 3.98 -18.03
CA ILE A 435 -1.38 3.97 -17.77
C ILE A 435 -0.57 4.09 -19.06
N ILE A 436 0.57 4.73 -18.99
CA ILE A 436 1.65 4.62 -19.98
C ILE A 436 2.73 3.72 -19.39
N VAL A 437 3.28 2.81 -20.19
CA VAL A 437 4.41 1.97 -19.79
C VAL A 437 5.53 2.11 -20.82
N LEU A 438 6.74 2.36 -20.31
CA LEU A 438 7.96 2.51 -21.08
C LEU A 438 8.88 1.31 -20.79
N TYR A 439 9.23 0.57 -21.84
CA TYR A 439 10.14 -0.57 -21.78
C TYR A 439 11.48 -0.15 -22.39
N PRO A 440 12.61 -0.21 -21.65
CA PRO A 440 13.92 0.02 -22.25
C PRO A 440 14.15 -0.95 -23.41
N VAL A 441 14.55 -0.44 -24.57
CA VAL A 441 15.00 -1.25 -25.69
C VAL A 441 16.50 -1.49 -25.46
N VAL A 442 16.86 -2.74 -25.26
CA VAL A 442 18.26 -3.16 -25.15
C VAL A 442 18.76 -3.41 -26.56
N ASP A 443 19.78 -2.67 -27.00
CA ASP A 443 20.47 -2.87 -28.28
C ASP A 443 21.23 -4.22 -28.32
#